data_62e3ab4b254983c275c66f58456c2a68
#
_entry.id   62e3ab4b254983c275c66f58456c2a68
#
_cell.length_a   1.000
_cell.length_b   1.000
_cell.length_c   1.000
_cell.angle_alpha   90.00
_cell.angle_beta   90.00
_cell.angle_gamma   90.00
#
_symmetry.space_group_name_H-M   'P 1'
#
loop_
_entity.id
_entity.type
_entity.pdbx_description
1 polymer ?
#
loop_
_entity_poly.entity_id
_entity_poly.type
_entity_poly.pdbx_seq_one_letter_code
_entity_poly.pdbx_strand_id
1 'polypeptide(L)'
;MLYLDNAATTLQKPQCVIEAMVAAMSQAGNAARGVNSASLCAARIVTEARQELAEFFDFSEPNRVCFMSNATEALNTAIKGFFRPGDHVITTAMEHNSVLRPLFCLQDEGNIRLSVVEADEKGRISYEKLEQEIQEDTRAIVIQHASNVTGNVIDLERVGAICRRKNIALIVDAAQTAGCVPISMREMNIAVLCFTGHKGLMGPQGTGGLLVREDIDLHPLKEGGSGIHSYDRRQPKDYPEHLEAGTLNTHGIAGLLAAIRFLGENGIEQIGSHEASLAQAFYEQIRDLSNVNVYGDFKGARTGVVSINIAGYESGEVADELMDRFEIATRSGAHCAPLAHRALGTVDTGAVRFSFSYFNTMEDVDTAARAVRILATE
;
A
#
# COMPACT_ATOMS: atom_id res chain seq x y z
N MET A 1 -24.17 -6.25 8.95
CA MET A 1 -23.43 -5.60 7.84
C MET A 1 -22.20 -6.44 7.51
N LEU A 2 -22.10 -6.92 6.28
CA LEU A 2 -20.91 -7.58 5.74
C LEU A 2 -19.95 -6.52 5.16
N TYR A 3 -18.72 -6.44 5.70
CA TYR A 3 -17.75 -5.43 5.27
C TYR A 3 -16.75 -6.01 4.26
N LEU A 4 -16.78 -5.50 3.03
CA LEU A 4 -15.94 -5.91 1.90
C LEU A 4 -15.21 -4.71 1.25
N ASP A 5 -14.88 -3.66 2.03
CA ASP A 5 -14.04 -2.54 1.58
C ASP A 5 -12.69 -2.49 2.31
N ASN A 6 -12.10 -3.66 2.57
CA ASN A 6 -10.83 -3.78 3.32
C ASN A 6 -9.62 -3.17 2.58
N ALA A 7 -9.66 -3.09 1.25
CA ALA A 7 -8.62 -2.42 0.45
C ALA A 7 -8.60 -0.89 0.64
N ALA A 8 -9.67 -0.28 1.15
CA ALA A 8 -9.67 1.11 1.62
C ALA A 8 -9.09 1.21 3.04
N THR A 9 -9.59 0.40 3.96
CA THR A 9 -9.07 0.21 5.33
C THR A 9 -9.65 -1.08 5.91
N THR A 10 -8.87 -1.88 6.62
CA THR A 10 -9.41 -3.02 7.36
C THR A 10 -10.30 -2.51 8.48
N LEU A 11 -11.56 -2.95 8.54
CA LEU A 11 -12.47 -2.52 9.61
C LEU A 11 -12.13 -3.22 10.92
N GLN A 12 -12.10 -4.55 10.89
CA GLN A 12 -11.79 -5.37 12.05
C GLN A 12 -10.28 -5.36 12.31
N LYS A 13 -9.89 -5.17 13.57
CA LYS A 13 -8.49 -5.20 14.02
C LYS A 13 -8.31 -6.36 15.02
N PRO A 14 -7.13 -7.00 15.05
CA PRO A 14 -6.80 -7.91 16.12
C PRO A 14 -6.96 -7.24 17.48
N GLN A 15 -7.46 -7.95 18.47
CA GLN A 15 -7.71 -7.40 19.82
C GLN A 15 -6.44 -6.84 20.45
N CYS A 16 -5.28 -7.49 20.21
CA CYS A 16 -3.98 -7.03 20.72
C CYS A 16 -3.59 -5.63 20.21
N VAL A 17 -4.06 -5.23 19.02
CA VAL A 17 -3.82 -3.88 18.47
C VAL A 17 -4.54 -2.82 19.31
N ILE A 18 -5.81 -3.07 19.64
CA ILE A 18 -6.63 -2.17 20.43
C ILE A 18 -6.04 -2.04 21.86
N GLU A 19 -5.69 -3.16 22.46
CA GLU A 19 -5.10 -3.22 23.80
C GLU A 19 -3.75 -2.48 23.86
N ALA A 20 -2.88 -2.67 22.88
CA ALA A 20 -1.59 -1.98 22.79
C ALA A 20 -1.75 -0.45 22.68
N MET A 21 -2.71 0.01 21.88
CA MET A 21 -3.00 1.45 21.75
C MET A 21 -3.49 2.04 23.07
N VAL A 22 -4.45 1.39 23.76
CA VAL A 22 -4.99 1.84 25.03
C VAL A 22 -3.90 1.86 26.12
N ALA A 23 -3.07 0.83 26.18
CA ALA A 23 -1.93 0.78 27.10
C ALA A 23 -0.94 1.92 26.85
N ALA A 24 -0.58 2.16 25.59
CA ALA A 24 0.33 3.25 25.23
C ALA A 24 -0.24 4.64 25.54
N MET A 25 -1.55 4.86 25.34
CA MET A 25 -2.20 6.14 25.70
C MET A 25 -2.11 6.48 27.19
N SER A 26 -2.03 5.47 28.06
CA SER A 26 -1.95 5.67 29.51
C SER A 26 -0.52 5.66 30.06
N GLN A 27 0.46 5.09 29.33
CA GLN A 27 1.79 4.82 29.86
C GLN A 27 2.93 5.52 29.10
N ALA A 28 2.74 5.79 27.78
CA ALA A 28 3.78 6.35 26.95
C ALA A 28 3.74 7.88 26.90
N GLY A 29 4.88 8.50 27.18
CA GLY A 29 5.08 9.94 27.02
C GLY A 29 5.66 10.30 25.65
N ASN A 30 6.46 11.37 25.60
CA ASN A 30 7.20 11.73 24.38
C ASN A 30 8.45 10.84 24.24
N ALA A 31 8.61 10.18 23.10
CA ALA A 31 9.74 9.31 22.82
C ALA A 31 11.09 10.08 22.70
N ALA A 32 11.06 11.39 22.45
CA ALA A 32 12.25 12.21 22.31
C ALA A 32 12.80 12.65 23.68
N ARG A 33 13.98 12.10 24.08
CA ARG A 33 14.85 12.63 25.13
C ARG A 33 14.34 12.73 26.57
N GLY A 34 13.28 12.05 26.94
CA GLY A 34 12.88 11.99 28.34
C GLY A 34 13.65 10.90 29.09
N VAL A 35 14.08 11.20 30.32
CA VAL A 35 14.71 10.20 31.23
C VAL A 35 13.70 9.59 32.19
N ASN A 36 12.43 9.99 32.14
CA ASN A 36 11.37 9.46 32.96
C ASN A 36 10.79 8.16 32.37
N SER A 37 10.10 7.38 33.18
CA SER A 37 9.54 6.07 32.79
C SER A 37 8.60 6.14 31.58
N ALA A 38 7.79 7.19 31.45
CA ALA A 38 6.85 7.35 30.34
C ALA A 38 7.59 7.62 29.02
N SER A 39 8.64 8.45 29.01
CA SER A 39 9.45 8.71 27.82
C SER A 39 10.27 7.47 27.41
N LEU A 40 10.80 6.73 28.37
CA LEU A 40 11.51 5.47 28.10
C LEU A 40 10.55 4.41 27.53
N CYS A 41 9.31 4.33 28.01
CA CYS A 41 8.27 3.47 27.46
C CYS A 41 8.00 3.81 26.00
N ALA A 42 7.77 5.09 25.69
CA ALA A 42 7.54 5.57 24.32
C ALA A 42 8.73 5.27 23.40
N ALA A 43 9.97 5.55 23.83
CA ALA A 43 11.17 5.27 23.05
C ALA A 43 11.34 3.78 22.75
N ARG A 44 11.04 2.90 23.73
CA ARG A 44 11.06 1.45 23.54
C ARG A 44 10.06 1.00 22.48
N ILE A 45 8.80 1.45 22.58
CA ILE A 45 7.75 1.14 21.58
C ILE A 45 8.22 1.50 20.17
N VAL A 46 8.74 2.71 19.99
CA VAL A 46 9.19 3.19 18.68
C VAL A 46 10.38 2.38 18.17
N THR A 47 11.36 2.08 19.04
CA THR A 47 12.55 1.29 18.67
C THR A 47 12.17 -0.14 18.29
N GLU A 48 11.35 -0.82 19.10
CA GLU A 48 10.87 -2.17 18.83
C GLU A 48 10.07 -2.21 17.50
N ALA A 49 9.20 -1.22 17.27
CA ALA A 49 8.43 -1.17 16.03
C ALA A 49 9.33 -1.03 14.78
N ARG A 50 10.44 -0.27 14.86
CA ARG A 50 11.41 -0.19 13.76
C ARG A 50 12.11 -1.53 13.53
N GLN A 51 12.52 -2.21 14.60
CA GLN A 51 13.19 -3.52 14.51
C GLN A 51 12.27 -4.56 13.88
N GLU A 52 11.04 -4.68 14.39
CA GLU A 52 10.05 -5.62 13.87
C GLU A 52 9.67 -5.33 12.40
N LEU A 53 9.54 -4.05 12.02
CA LEU A 53 9.30 -3.68 10.62
C LEU A 53 10.49 -4.01 9.72
N ALA A 54 11.71 -3.81 10.20
CA ALA A 54 12.92 -4.17 9.45
C ALA A 54 12.99 -5.69 9.23
N GLU A 55 12.75 -6.49 10.26
CA GLU A 55 12.68 -7.95 10.15
C GLU A 55 11.54 -8.39 9.22
N PHE A 56 10.36 -7.78 9.35
CA PHE A 56 9.18 -8.10 8.57
C PHE A 56 9.37 -7.91 7.06
N PHE A 57 10.18 -6.94 6.65
CA PHE A 57 10.49 -6.65 5.26
C PHE A 57 11.89 -7.11 4.81
N ASP A 58 12.57 -7.95 5.59
CA ASP A 58 13.95 -8.44 5.31
C ASP A 58 14.91 -7.27 4.99
N PHE A 59 14.98 -6.32 5.93
CA PHE A 59 15.74 -5.08 5.82
C PHE A 59 16.78 -4.98 6.96
N SER A 60 18.03 -4.66 6.65
CA SER A 60 19.15 -4.73 7.59
C SER A 60 19.31 -3.50 8.50
N GLU A 61 18.69 -2.36 8.14
CA GLU A 61 18.92 -1.06 8.80
C GLU A 61 17.67 -0.53 9.54
N PRO A 62 17.37 -0.99 10.76
CA PRO A 62 16.17 -0.53 11.49
C PRO A 62 16.11 1.00 11.68
N ASN A 63 17.26 1.68 11.79
CA ASN A 63 17.32 3.13 11.90
C ASN A 63 16.87 3.87 10.63
N ARG A 64 16.78 3.17 9.49
CA ARG A 64 16.29 3.74 8.24
C ARG A 64 14.85 3.37 7.93
N VAL A 65 14.14 2.82 8.91
CA VAL A 65 12.68 2.72 8.93
C VAL A 65 12.14 4.03 9.48
N CYS A 66 11.46 4.82 8.66
CA CYS A 66 10.93 6.14 9.04
C CYS A 66 9.41 6.11 9.08
N PHE A 67 8.82 6.54 10.21
CA PHE A 67 7.37 6.59 10.39
C PHE A 67 6.75 7.80 9.70
N MET A 68 5.65 7.55 9.02
CA MET A 68 4.79 8.54 8.37
C MET A 68 3.33 8.29 8.78
N SER A 69 2.45 9.23 8.49
CA SER A 69 1.03 9.07 8.81
C SER A 69 0.31 8.06 7.89
N ASN A 70 0.84 7.78 6.71
CA ASN A 70 0.26 6.86 5.73
C ASN A 70 1.20 6.67 4.53
N ALA A 71 0.85 5.74 3.60
CA ALA A 71 1.61 5.51 2.38
C ALA A 71 1.68 6.75 1.46
N THR A 72 0.66 7.60 1.43
CA THR A 72 0.69 8.82 0.61
C THR A 72 1.79 9.77 1.05
N GLU A 73 1.97 9.97 2.36
CA GLU A 73 3.06 10.78 2.89
C GLU A 73 4.42 10.12 2.61
N ALA A 74 4.53 8.81 2.82
CA ALA A 74 5.74 8.04 2.52
C ALA A 74 6.15 8.16 1.04
N LEU A 75 5.21 7.99 0.11
CA LEU A 75 5.43 8.11 -1.33
C LEU A 75 5.80 9.55 -1.75
N ASN A 76 5.16 10.58 -1.17
CA ASN A 76 5.56 11.96 -1.43
C ASN A 76 6.99 12.23 -0.92
N THR A 77 7.35 11.70 0.26
CA THR A 77 8.71 11.83 0.81
C THR A 77 9.71 11.12 -0.11
N ALA A 78 9.42 9.90 -0.54
CA ALA A 78 10.28 9.15 -1.44
C ALA A 78 10.43 9.85 -2.81
N ILE A 79 9.32 10.16 -3.47
CA ILE A 79 9.32 10.71 -4.84
C ILE A 79 9.95 12.12 -4.86
N LYS A 80 9.44 13.04 -4.03
CA LYS A 80 9.93 14.43 -4.02
C LYS A 80 11.33 14.56 -3.41
N GLY A 81 11.68 13.64 -2.49
CA GLY A 81 13.01 13.63 -1.86
C GLY A 81 14.10 13.03 -2.74
N PHE A 82 13.77 12.10 -3.63
CA PHE A 82 14.75 11.35 -4.40
C PHE A 82 15.13 11.98 -5.74
N PHE A 83 14.13 12.45 -6.51
CA PHE A 83 14.37 12.92 -7.86
C PHE A 83 14.99 14.32 -7.92
N ARG A 84 15.77 14.55 -8.98
CA ARG A 84 16.48 15.81 -9.27
C ARG A 84 16.09 16.29 -10.67
N PRO A 85 16.29 17.61 -10.96
CA PRO A 85 16.06 18.12 -12.32
C PRO A 85 16.85 17.36 -13.38
N GLY A 86 16.11 16.88 -14.40
CA GLY A 86 16.66 16.14 -15.52
C GLY A 86 16.56 14.62 -15.40
N ASP A 87 16.21 14.07 -14.21
CA ASP A 87 16.04 12.63 -14.04
C ASP A 87 14.91 12.08 -14.93
N HIS A 88 15.12 10.87 -15.46
CA HIS A 88 14.06 10.07 -16.09
C HIS A 88 13.51 9.05 -15.11
N VAL A 89 12.18 8.93 -15.07
CA VAL A 89 11.42 8.05 -14.16
C VAL A 89 10.46 7.18 -14.97
N ILE A 90 10.38 5.91 -14.60
CA ILE A 90 9.41 4.98 -15.16
C ILE A 90 8.38 4.61 -14.10
N THR A 91 7.11 4.60 -14.49
CA THR A 91 5.99 4.13 -13.67
C THR A 91 5.01 3.34 -14.53
N THR A 92 3.89 2.88 -13.96
CA THR A 92 2.90 2.11 -14.72
C THR A 92 1.52 2.77 -14.75
N ALA A 93 0.68 2.37 -15.71
CA ALA A 93 -0.70 2.80 -15.77
C ALA A 93 -1.56 2.26 -14.62
N MET A 94 -1.07 1.29 -13.86
CA MET A 94 -1.83 0.68 -12.76
C MET A 94 -1.70 1.42 -11.44
N GLU A 95 -0.89 2.47 -11.35
CA GLU A 95 -0.56 3.16 -10.11
C GLU A 95 -1.73 3.91 -9.46
N HIS A 96 -1.70 3.94 -8.14
CA HIS A 96 -2.56 4.80 -7.34
C HIS A 96 -2.16 6.28 -7.48
N ASN A 97 -3.10 7.20 -7.27
CA ASN A 97 -2.85 8.65 -7.28
C ASN A 97 -1.75 9.10 -6.29
N SER A 98 -1.45 8.34 -5.26
CA SER A 98 -0.35 8.63 -4.34
C SER A 98 1.04 8.52 -5.00
N VAL A 99 1.14 7.77 -6.11
CA VAL A 99 2.31 7.69 -7.00
C VAL A 99 2.17 8.68 -8.16
N LEU A 100 1.03 8.65 -8.86
CA LEU A 100 0.84 9.42 -10.10
C LEU A 100 0.91 10.94 -9.87
N ARG A 101 0.19 11.43 -8.84
CA ARG A 101 0.10 12.89 -8.63
C ARG A 101 1.45 13.55 -8.29
N PRO A 102 2.28 13.03 -7.38
CA PRO A 102 3.60 13.61 -7.15
C PRO A 102 4.53 13.48 -8.37
N LEU A 103 4.43 12.39 -9.17
CA LEU A 103 5.21 12.26 -10.39
C LEU A 103 4.77 13.26 -11.47
N PHE A 104 3.46 13.41 -11.70
CA PHE A 104 2.93 14.41 -12.64
C PHE A 104 3.27 15.85 -12.20
N CYS A 105 3.20 16.14 -10.89
CA CYS A 105 3.61 17.43 -10.38
C CYS A 105 5.06 17.75 -10.73
N LEU A 106 5.99 16.81 -10.50
CA LEU A 106 7.40 16.99 -10.86
C LEU A 106 7.63 17.08 -12.38
N GLN A 107 6.84 16.36 -13.19
CA GLN A 107 6.87 16.45 -14.64
C GLN A 107 6.39 17.80 -15.14
N ASP A 108 5.25 18.30 -14.64
CA ASP A 108 4.66 19.58 -15.02
C ASP A 108 5.56 20.76 -14.62
N GLU A 109 6.31 20.63 -13.52
CA GLU A 109 7.34 21.59 -13.09
C GLU A 109 8.63 21.51 -13.95
N GLY A 110 8.73 20.56 -14.86
CA GLY A 110 9.93 20.34 -15.69
C GLY A 110 11.11 19.72 -14.92
N ASN A 111 10.86 19.17 -13.73
CA ASN A 111 11.90 18.58 -12.90
C ASN A 111 12.29 17.17 -13.38
N ILE A 112 11.34 16.38 -13.91
CA ILE A 112 11.60 15.02 -14.38
C ILE A 112 11.01 14.78 -15.78
N ARG A 113 11.51 13.75 -16.45
CA ARG A 113 10.87 13.10 -17.60
C ARG A 113 10.21 11.80 -17.11
N LEU A 114 8.97 11.55 -17.49
CA LEU A 114 8.17 10.44 -17.02
C LEU A 114 7.73 9.54 -18.17
N SER A 115 8.11 8.25 -18.13
CA SER A 115 7.53 7.20 -18.95
C SER A 115 6.49 6.43 -18.16
N VAL A 116 5.30 6.22 -18.75
CA VAL A 116 4.23 5.42 -18.15
C VAL A 116 4.05 4.16 -18.98
N VAL A 117 4.35 3.00 -18.41
CA VAL A 117 4.15 1.70 -19.06
C VAL A 117 2.67 1.34 -19.01
N GLU A 118 2.07 1.18 -20.19
CA GLU A 118 0.67 0.81 -20.35
C GLU A 118 0.40 -0.61 -19.85
N ALA A 119 -0.82 -0.83 -19.35
CA ALA A 119 -1.34 -2.13 -19.00
C ALA A 119 -2.34 -2.64 -20.06
N ASP A 120 -2.55 -3.95 -20.11
CA ASP A 120 -3.58 -4.55 -20.94
C ASP A 120 -4.99 -4.45 -20.29
N GLU A 121 -6.00 -4.92 -20.98
CA GLU A 121 -7.41 -4.96 -20.54
C GLU A 121 -7.66 -5.77 -19.24
N LYS A 122 -6.68 -6.57 -18.82
CA LYS A 122 -6.70 -7.31 -17.54
C LYS A 122 -5.84 -6.64 -16.46
N GLY A 123 -5.31 -5.46 -16.74
CA GLY A 123 -4.44 -4.72 -15.82
C GLY A 123 -3.06 -5.37 -15.63
N ARG A 124 -2.55 -6.12 -16.63
CA ARG A 124 -1.20 -6.69 -16.61
C ARG A 124 -0.23 -5.75 -17.31
N ILE A 125 0.93 -5.54 -16.72
CA ILE A 125 2.04 -4.81 -17.34
C ILE A 125 2.96 -5.77 -18.11
N SER A 126 3.61 -5.28 -19.18
CA SER A 126 4.69 -6.01 -19.83
C SER A 126 6.03 -5.63 -19.23
N TYR A 127 6.73 -6.59 -18.65
CA TYR A 127 8.08 -6.40 -18.11
C TYR A 127 9.10 -6.10 -19.20
N GLU A 128 8.89 -6.62 -20.42
CA GLU A 128 9.70 -6.34 -21.60
C GLU A 128 9.59 -4.86 -22.00
N LYS A 129 8.36 -4.32 -22.05
CA LYS A 129 8.14 -2.90 -22.32
C LYS A 129 8.72 -2.03 -21.21
N LEU A 130 8.56 -2.44 -19.94
CA LEU A 130 9.13 -1.73 -18.81
C LEU A 130 10.66 -1.66 -18.92
N GLU A 131 11.34 -2.73 -19.33
CA GLU A 131 12.77 -2.73 -19.54
C GLU A 131 13.20 -1.90 -20.77
N GLN A 132 12.38 -1.87 -21.84
CA GLN A 132 12.63 -1.07 -23.06
C GLN A 132 12.52 0.45 -22.82
N GLU A 133 11.71 0.89 -21.84
CA GLU A 133 11.61 2.30 -21.45
C GLU A 133 12.85 2.83 -20.74
N ILE A 134 13.77 1.95 -20.29
CA ILE A 134 14.97 2.36 -19.54
C ILE A 134 15.96 3.06 -20.48
N GLN A 135 16.28 4.31 -20.16
CA GLN A 135 17.22 5.19 -20.84
C GLN A 135 18.51 5.34 -19.99
N GLU A 136 19.56 5.95 -20.56
CA GLU A 136 20.84 6.15 -19.84
C GLU A 136 20.70 6.99 -18.58
N ASP A 137 19.78 7.94 -18.57
CA ASP A 137 19.49 8.83 -17.46
C ASP A 137 18.26 8.41 -16.64
N THR A 138 17.77 7.17 -16.81
CA THR A 138 16.74 6.62 -15.94
C THR A 138 17.25 6.49 -14.52
N ARG A 139 16.61 7.19 -13.58
CA ARG A 139 16.99 7.24 -12.18
C ARG A 139 16.34 6.12 -11.36
N ALA A 140 15.05 5.87 -11.64
CA ALA A 140 14.28 4.88 -10.90
C ALA A 140 13.06 4.36 -11.66
N ILE A 141 12.58 3.19 -11.21
CA ILE A 141 11.22 2.71 -11.43
C ILE A 141 10.44 2.95 -10.14
N VAL A 142 9.25 3.60 -10.24
CA VAL A 142 8.30 3.77 -9.14
C VAL A 142 7.07 2.94 -9.46
N ILE A 143 6.75 1.95 -8.63
CA ILE A 143 5.74 0.95 -8.96
C ILE A 143 4.99 0.46 -7.72
N GLN A 144 3.67 0.25 -7.85
CA GLN A 144 2.91 -0.46 -6.82
C GLN A 144 3.18 -1.97 -6.89
N HIS A 145 3.17 -2.64 -5.74
CA HIS A 145 3.32 -4.09 -5.68
C HIS A 145 2.04 -4.83 -6.07
N ALA A 146 0.86 -4.27 -5.75
CA ALA A 146 -0.41 -4.80 -6.23
C ALA A 146 -1.42 -3.69 -6.53
N SER A 147 -2.26 -3.93 -7.54
CA SER A 147 -3.31 -3.00 -7.91
C SER A 147 -4.46 -3.00 -6.90
N ASN A 148 -4.81 -1.81 -6.43
CA ASN A 148 -5.98 -1.61 -5.58
C ASN A 148 -7.32 -1.70 -6.34
N VAL A 149 -7.28 -1.89 -7.67
CA VAL A 149 -8.47 -2.07 -8.53
C VAL A 149 -8.63 -3.53 -8.92
N THR A 150 -7.58 -4.15 -9.48
CA THR A 150 -7.66 -5.51 -10.02
C THR A 150 -7.21 -6.60 -9.05
N GLY A 151 -6.45 -6.23 -8.01
CA GLY A 151 -5.82 -7.19 -7.11
C GLY A 151 -4.60 -7.90 -7.70
N ASN A 152 -4.24 -7.65 -8.97
CA ASN A 152 -3.07 -8.25 -9.60
C ASN A 152 -1.80 -7.88 -8.84
N VAL A 153 -0.96 -8.86 -8.53
CA VAL A 153 0.35 -8.68 -7.91
C VAL A 153 1.43 -8.64 -8.99
N ILE A 154 2.34 -7.67 -8.87
CA ILE A 154 3.49 -7.50 -9.76
C ILE A 154 4.66 -8.34 -9.24
N ASP A 155 5.36 -9.03 -10.12
CA ASP A 155 6.58 -9.77 -9.83
C ASP A 155 7.74 -8.78 -9.57
N LEU A 156 7.90 -8.39 -8.29
CA LEU A 156 8.96 -7.47 -7.88
C LEU A 156 10.36 -8.09 -7.94
N GLU A 157 10.51 -9.40 -7.87
CA GLU A 157 11.81 -10.05 -8.06
C GLU A 157 12.32 -9.80 -9.49
N ARG A 158 11.42 -9.95 -10.47
CA ARG A 158 11.73 -9.66 -11.88
C ARG A 158 12.03 -8.18 -12.11
N VAL A 159 11.23 -7.27 -11.55
CA VAL A 159 11.49 -5.82 -11.65
C VAL A 159 12.79 -5.45 -10.95
N GLY A 160 13.02 -5.96 -9.74
CA GLY A 160 14.26 -5.73 -8.98
C GLY A 160 15.51 -6.27 -9.69
N ALA A 161 15.40 -7.42 -10.37
CA ALA A 161 16.48 -7.96 -11.19
C ALA A 161 16.80 -7.04 -12.41
N ILE A 162 15.78 -6.45 -13.03
CA ILE A 162 15.95 -5.43 -14.08
C ILE A 162 16.68 -4.21 -13.50
N CYS A 163 16.20 -3.66 -12.39
CA CYS A 163 16.79 -2.50 -11.73
C CYS A 163 18.26 -2.73 -11.35
N ARG A 164 18.57 -3.93 -10.82
CA ARG A 164 19.95 -4.32 -10.46
C ARG A 164 20.88 -4.34 -11.67
N ARG A 165 20.44 -4.95 -12.79
CA ARG A 165 21.23 -5.00 -14.04
C ARG A 165 21.49 -3.62 -14.63
N LYS A 166 20.53 -2.72 -14.49
CA LYS A 166 20.57 -1.37 -15.06
C LYS A 166 21.11 -0.31 -14.09
N ASN A 167 21.42 -0.71 -12.85
CA ASN A 167 21.89 0.17 -11.77
C ASN A 167 20.96 1.37 -11.53
N ILE A 168 19.66 1.13 -11.48
CA ILE A 168 18.61 2.11 -11.17
C ILE A 168 17.89 1.73 -9.89
N ALA A 169 17.27 2.70 -9.24
CA ALA A 169 16.55 2.48 -7.99
C ALA A 169 15.16 1.85 -8.25
N LEU A 170 14.68 1.06 -7.30
CA LEU A 170 13.30 0.55 -7.26
C LEU A 170 12.58 1.15 -6.05
N ILE A 171 11.55 1.96 -6.30
CA ILE A 171 10.68 2.55 -5.27
C ILE A 171 9.32 1.84 -5.35
N VAL A 172 8.88 1.25 -4.23
CA VAL A 172 7.71 0.39 -4.19
C VAL A 172 6.61 0.99 -3.31
N ASP A 173 5.40 1.07 -3.87
CA ASP A 173 4.15 1.25 -3.10
C ASP A 173 3.62 -0.11 -2.67
N ALA A 174 3.79 -0.45 -1.40
CA ALA A 174 3.32 -1.69 -0.80
C ALA A 174 1.96 -1.54 -0.07
N ALA A 175 1.21 -0.47 -0.32
CA ALA A 175 -0.04 -0.18 0.41
C ALA A 175 -1.10 -1.29 0.31
N GLN A 176 -1.07 -2.13 -0.73
CA GLN A 176 -2.01 -3.24 -0.92
C GLN A 176 -1.42 -4.61 -0.59
N THR A 177 -0.12 -4.70 -0.31
CA THR A 177 0.56 -5.98 -0.13
C THR A 177 1.25 -6.14 1.22
N ALA A 178 1.63 -5.04 1.86
CA ALA A 178 2.17 -5.10 3.22
C ALA A 178 1.16 -5.78 4.17
N GLY A 179 1.53 -6.95 4.66
CA GLY A 179 0.73 -7.79 5.56
C GLY A 179 -0.02 -8.96 4.91
N CYS A 180 -0.08 -9.05 3.57
CA CYS A 180 -0.75 -10.16 2.88
C CYS A 180 0.06 -10.80 1.73
N VAL A 181 1.17 -10.16 1.32
CA VAL A 181 2.12 -10.74 0.36
C VAL A 181 3.52 -10.58 0.95
N PRO A 182 4.35 -11.63 1.00
CA PRO A 182 5.73 -11.52 1.46
C PRO A 182 6.53 -10.51 0.63
N ILE A 183 7.31 -9.68 1.31
CA ILE A 183 8.18 -8.68 0.67
C ILE A 183 9.57 -8.78 1.31
N SER A 184 10.59 -9.07 0.51
CA SER A 184 12.00 -8.98 0.90
C SER A 184 12.64 -7.80 0.18
N MET A 185 13.00 -6.75 0.91
CA MET A 185 13.70 -5.60 0.33
C MET A 185 15.03 -6.02 -0.30
N ARG A 186 15.71 -6.98 0.32
CA ARG A 186 17.02 -7.48 -0.13
C ARG A 186 16.90 -8.29 -1.42
N GLU A 187 16.03 -9.30 -1.46
CA GLU A 187 15.90 -10.20 -2.61
C GLU A 187 15.30 -9.49 -3.81
N MET A 188 14.27 -8.70 -3.59
CA MET A 188 13.59 -7.88 -4.61
C MET A 188 14.35 -6.61 -4.98
N ASN A 189 15.54 -6.38 -4.40
CA ASN A 189 16.39 -5.20 -4.67
C ASN A 189 15.65 -3.85 -4.54
N ILE A 190 14.78 -3.74 -3.55
CA ILE A 190 14.02 -2.53 -3.31
C ILE A 190 14.91 -1.47 -2.68
N ALA A 191 14.91 -0.26 -3.26
CA ALA A 191 15.67 0.88 -2.76
C ALA A 191 14.89 1.67 -1.72
N VAL A 192 13.57 1.85 -1.95
CA VAL A 192 12.64 2.48 -1.01
C VAL A 192 11.33 1.71 -1.03
N LEU A 193 10.88 1.27 0.13
CA LEU A 193 9.58 0.63 0.33
C LEU A 193 8.65 1.57 1.11
N CYS A 194 7.47 1.87 0.55
CA CYS A 194 6.46 2.71 1.19
C CYS A 194 5.25 1.87 1.59
N PHE A 195 4.76 2.02 2.84
CA PHE A 195 3.65 1.23 3.37
C PHE A 195 2.65 2.06 4.17
N THR A 196 1.46 1.50 4.41
CA THR A 196 0.45 2.04 5.34
C THR A 196 0.04 0.99 6.36
N GLY A 197 -0.17 1.41 7.61
CA GLY A 197 -0.47 0.48 8.70
C GLY A 197 -1.91 -0.02 8.74
N HIS A 198 -2.87 0.71 8.17
CA HIS A 198 -4.30 0.49 8.41
C HIS A 198 -5.00 -0.48 7.44
N LYS A 199 -4.29 -1.02 6.45
CA LYS A 199 -4.80 -2.02 5.48
C LYS A 199 -4.34 -3.43 5.87
N GLY A 200 -3.65 -4.15 5.00
CA GLY A 200 -3.20 -5.53 5.25
C GLY A 200 -2.33 -5.69 6.49
N LEU A 201 -1.62 -4.66 6.94
CA LEU A 201 -0.91 -4.69 8.22
C LEU A 201 -1.84 -4.69 9.45
N MET A 202 -3.15 -4.49 9.30
CA MET A 202 -4.17 -4.53 10.36
C MET A 202 -3.93 -3.56 11.54
N GLY A 203 -3.02 -2.60 11.38
CA GLY A 203 -2.73 -1.55 12.34
C GLY A 203 -3.74 -0.40 12.31
N PRO A 204 -3.57 0.63 13.14
CA PRO A 204 -4.47 1.77 13.19
C PRO A 204 -4.25 2.73 12.00
N GLN A 205 -5.28 3.53 11.69
CA GLN A 205 -5.15 4.68 10.81
C GLN A 205 -4.16 5.70 11.40
N GLY A 206 -3.57 6.55 10.56
CA GLY A 206 -2.55 7.51 10.97
C GLY A 206 -1.19 6.86 11.26
N THR A 207 -0.96 5.66 10.72
CA THR A 207 0.33 4.95 10.74
C THR A 207 0.72 4.49 9.34
N GLY A 208 1.99 4.56 9.06
CA GLY A 208 2.64 4.14 7.84
C GLY A 208 4.12 4.48 7.92
N GLY A 209 4.83 4.34 6.83
CA GLY A 209 6.24 4.66 6.80
C GLY A 209 6.92 4.30 5.51
N LEU A 210 8.22 4.52 5.50
CA LEU A 210 9.11 4.07 4.45
C LEU A 210 10.38 3.48 5.04
N LEU A 211 10.93 2.50 4.34
CA LEU A 211 12.25 1.93 4.58
C LEU A 211 13.15 2.40 3.44
N VAL A 212 14.34 2.91 3.78
CA VAL A 212 15.24 3.55 2.82
C VAL A 212 16.59 2.86 2.86
N ARG A 213 16.99 2.20 1.77
CA ARG A 213 18.29 1.52 1.67
C ARG A 213 19.45 2.51 1.90
N GLU A 214 20.56 2.05 2.45
CA GLU A 214 21.68 2.88 2.92
C GLU A 214 22.29 3.76 1.81
N ASP A 215 22.36 3.25 0.59
CA ASP A 215 22.89 3.97 -0.58
C ASP A 215 21.94 5.05 -1.15
N ILE A 216 20.72 5.16 -0.59
CA ILE A 216 19.71 6.15 -1.00
C ILE A 216 19.69 7.32 -0.01
N ASP A 217 19.80 8.53 -0.56
CA ASP A 217 19.63 9.77 0.19
C ASP A 217 18.38 10.50 -0.31
N LEU A 218 17.49 10.84 0.63
CA LEU A 218 16.23 11.53 0.35
C LEU A 218 16.27 12.93 0.97
N HIS A 219 15.81 13.94 0.25
CA HIS A 219 15.49 15.22 0.89
C HIS A 219 14.24 15.10 1.75
N PRO A 220 14.23 15.66 2.95
CA PRO A 220 13.05 15.63 3.81
C PRO A 220 11.89 16.41 3.17
N LEU A 221 10.68 15.83 3.24
CA LEU A 221 9.45 16.50 2.81
C LEU A 221 9.02 17.59 3.81
N LYS A 222 9.33 17.36 5.08
CA LYS A 222 9.01 18.27 6.20
C LYS A 222 10.28 18.55 6.99
N GLU A 223 10.43 19.79 7.43
CA GLU A 223 11.48 20.22 8.33
C GLU A 223 10.86 20.74 9.63
N GLY A 224 11.50 20.48 10.78
CA GLY A 224 10.98 20.93 12.06
C GLY A 224 11.67 20.30 13.26
N GLY A 225 10.97 20.25 14.38
CA GLY A 225 11.51 19.67 15.60
C GLY A 225 11.76 18.16 15.46
N SER A 226 13.01 17.75 15.61
CA SER A 226 13.45 16.35 15.54
C SER A 226 13.85 15.77 16.90
N GLY A 227 13.93 16.61 17.93
CA GLY A 227 14.44 16.25 19.26
C GLY A 227 15.97 16.17 19.34
N ILE A 228 16.72 16.28 18.25
CA ILE A 228 18.19 16.28 18.21
C ILE A 228 18.70 17.55 17.49
N HIS A 229 19.96 17.90 17.71
CA HIS A 229 20.65 19.03 17.04
C HIS A 229 19.85 20.35 17.06
N SER A 230 19.26 20.69 18.22
CA SER A 230 18.30 21.81 18.36
C SER A 230 18.84 23.19 17.97
N TYR A 231 20.17 23.36 17.91
CA TYR A 231 20.81 24.62 17.50
C TYR A 231 21.17 24.66 16.02
N ASP A 232 21.01 23.55 15.28
CA ASP A 232 21.29 23.51 13.85
C ASP A 232 20.16 24.21 13.09
N ARG A 233 20.54 24.92 12.03
CA ARG A 233 19.61 25.69 11.20
C ARG A 233 18.81 24.84 10.22
N ARG A 234 19.23 23.59 9.99
CA ARG A 234 18.65 22.65 9.02
C ARG A 234 18.25 21.37 9.71
N GLN A 235 17.40 20.61 9.04
CA GLN A 235 17.01 19.27 9.46
C GLN A 235 18.26 18.39 9.64
N PRO A 236 18.35 17.56 10.71
CA PRO A 236 19.44 16.61 10.91
C PRO A 236 19.64 15.72 9.69
N LYS A 237 20.86 15.23 9.50
CA LYS A 237 21.15 14.24 8.45
C LYS A 237 21.03 12.81 8.93
N ASP A 238 21.00 12.61 10.24
CA ASP A 238 20.95 11.30 10.85
C ASP A 238 19.53 10.71 10.72
N TYR A 239 19.43 9.51 10.21
CA TYR A 239 18.19 8.75 10.17
C TYR A 239 17.91 8.15 11.55
N PRO A 240 16.66 8.04 11.95
CA PRO A 240 15.43 8.37 11.21
C PRO A 240 15.02 9.85 11.29
N GLU A 241 15.62 10.67 12.16
CA GLU A 241 15.24 12.04 12.42
C GLU A 241 15.35 12.94 11.18
N HIS A 242 16.17 12.54 10.22
CA HIS A 242 16.26 13.22 8.92
C HIS A 242 14.90 13.36 8.22
N LEU A 243 14.08 12.34 8.25
CA LEU A 243 12.77 12.30 7.59
C LEU A 243 11.60 12.47 8.55
N GLU A 244 11.84 12.38 9.88
CA GLU A 244 10.82 12.47 10.90
C GLU A 244 10.85 13.83 11.61
N ALA A 245 9.97 14.74 11.20
CA ALA A 245 9.79 16.02 11.85
C ALA A 245 8.49 16.04 12.66
N GLY A 246 8.57 16.50 13.91
CA GLY A 246 7.44 16.57 14.83
C GLY A 246 7.34 15.37 15.77
N THR A 247 6.37 15.42 16.68
CA THR A 247 6.10 14.32 17.63
C THR A 247 5.49 13.13 16.91
N LEU A 248 6.09 11.96 17.08
CA LEU A 248 5.59 10.71 16.49
C LEU A 248 4.26 10.29 17.12
N ASN A 249 3.43 9.60 16.32
CA ASN A 249 2.19 8.96 16.78
C ASN A 249 2.50 7.67 17.57
N THR A 250 3.10 7.82 18.75
CA THR A 250 3.56 6.67 19.57
C THR A 250 2.43 5.69 19.87
N HIS A 251 1.21 6.17 20.11
CA HIS A 251 0.06 5.31 20.40
C HIS A 251 -0.32 4.46 19.18
N GLY A 252 -0.36 5.08 18.00
CA GLY A 252 -0.58 4.36 16.74
C GLY A 252 0.56 3.38 16.42
N ILE A 253 1.81 3.76 16.69
CA ILE A 253 2.98 2.90 16.48
C ILE A 253 2.92 1.68 17.42
N ALA A 254 2.44 1.83 18.65
CA ALA A 254 2.20 0.70 19.56
C ALA A 254 1.19 -0.30 18.98
N GLY A 255 0.09 0.20 18.42
CA GLY A 255 -0.89 -0.63 17.72
C GLY A 255 -0.32 -1.31 16.48
N LEU A 256 0.49 -0.59 15.69
CA LEU A 256 1.17 -1.15 14.52
C LEU A 256 2.17 -2.25 14.91
N LEU A 257 2.95 -2.06 15.98
CA LEU A 257 3.85 -3.07 16.53
C LEU A 257 3.10 -4.35 16.91
N ALA A 258 1.99 -4.22 17.62
CA ALA A 258 1.15 -5.36 17.99
C ALA A 258 0.57 -6.07 16.75
N ALA A 259 0.20 -5.31 15.72
CA ALA A 259 -0.29 -5.85 14.45
C ALA A 259 0.77 -6.64 13.70
N ILE A 260 2.01 -6.15 13.63
CA ILE A 260 3.12 -6.83 12.96
C ILE A 260 3.43 -8.16 13.67
N ARG A 261 3.46 -8.17 15.00
CA ARG A 261 3.64 -9.40 15.79
C ARG A 261 2.51 -10.40 15.54
N PHE A 262 1.27 -9.94 15.51
CA PHE A 262 0.12 -10.78 15.16
C PHE A 262 0.27 -11.40 13.76
N LEU A 263 0.71 -10.63 12.77
CA LEU A 263 0.96 -11.13 11.42
C LEU A 263 2.08 -12.16 11.37
N GLY A 264 3.17 -11.94 12.13
CA GLY A 264 4.28 -12.89 12.25
C GLY A 264 3.86 -14.22 12.87
N GLU A 265 3.02 -14.17 13.92
CA GLU A 265 2.48 -15.37 14.60
C GLU A 265 1.52 -16.18 13.71
N ASN A 266 0.73 -15.52 12.86
CA ASN A 266 -0.26 -16.17 11.99
C ASN A 266 0.28 -16.53 10.59
N GLY A 267 1.44 -15.97 10.20
CA GLY A 267 2.08 -16.20 8.91
C GLY A 267 1.46 -15.38 7.77
N ILE A 268 2.27 -14.54 7.14
CA ILE A 268 1.83 -13.65 6.04
C ILE A 268 1.32 -14.45 4.85
N GLU A 269 1.99 -15.54 4.51
CA GLU A 269 1.62 -16.41 3.39
C GLU A 269 0.25 -17.06 3.60
N GLN A 270 -0.05 -17.49 4.83
CA GLN A 270 -1.34 -18.08 5.18
C GLN A 270 -2.45 -17.03 5.08
N ILE A 271 -2.21 -15.83 5.60
CA ILE A 271 -3.14 -14.71 5.52
C ILE A 271 -3.42 -14.34 4.07
N GLY A 272 -2.38 -14.11 3.28
CA GLY A 272 -2.52 -13.76 1.86
C GLY A 272 -3.18 -14.86 1.03
N SER A 273 -2.84 -16.12 1.26
CA SER A 273 -3.47 -17.27 0.59
C SER A 273 -4.96 -17.39 0.94
N HIS A 274 -5.33 -17.13 2.19
CA HIS A 274 -6.73 -17.08 2.61
C HIS A 274 -7.49 -15.98 1.86
N GLU A 275 -6.99 -14.73 1.89
CA GLU A 275 -7.62 -13.60 1.20
C GLU A 275 -7.75 -13.84 -0.32
N ALA A 276 -6.70 -14.34 -0.96
CA ALA A 276 -6.71 -14.69 -2.39
C ALA A 276 -7.69 -15.83 -2.70
N SER A 277 -7.83 -16.83 -1.82
CA SER A 277 -8.78 -17.93 -1.99
C SER A 277 -10.23 -17.45 -1.92
N LEU A 278 -10.55 -16.51 -1.03
CA LEU A 278 -11.88 -15.90 -0.94
C LEU A 278 -12.19 -15.09 -2.22
N ALA A 279 -11.23 -14.30 -2.71
CA ALA A 279 -11.38 -13.55 -3.96
C ALA A 279 -11.57 -14.50 -5.17
N GLN A 280 -10.82 -15.59 -5.23
CA GLN A 280 -10.94 -16.60 -6.28
C GLN A 280 -12.32 -17.30 -6.23
N ALA A 281 -12.77 -17.69 -5.06
CA ALA A 281 -14.08 -18.33 -4.88
C ALA A 281 -15.23 -17.37 -5.25
N PHE A 282 -15.12 -16.09 -4.90
CA PHE A 282 -16.09 -15.09 -5.33
C PHE A 282 -16.10 -14.95 -6.86
N TYR A 283 -14.94 -14.81 -7.49
CA TYR A 283 -14.80 -14.76 -8.94
C TYR A 283 -15.46 -15.97 -9.62
N GLU A 284 -15.18 -17.20 -9.16
CA GLU A 284 -15.71 -18.42 -9.74
C GLU A 284 -17.23 -18.50 -9.68
N GLN A 285 -17.85 -17.91 -8.65
CA GLN A 285 -19.32 -17.88 -8.50
C GLN A 285 -20.02 -16.85 -9.40
N ILE A 286 -19.30 -15.81 -9.87
CA ILE A 286 -19.93 -14.71 -10.63
C ILE A 286 -19.46 -14.60 -12.08
N ARG A 287 -18.32 -15.19 -12.46
CA ARG A 287 -17.66 -15.01 -13.79
C ARG A 287 -18.53 -15.43 -14.98
N ASP A 288 -19.44 -16.38 -14.78
CA ASP A 288 -20.30 -16.91 -15.84
C ASP A 288 -21.66 -16.20 -15.93
N LEU A 289 -21.87 -15.15 -15.13
CA LEU A 289 -23.05 -14.28 -15.22
C LEU A 289 -22.93 -13.34 -16.43
N SER A 290 -23.84 -13.44 -17.39
CA SER A 290 -23.75 -12.74 -18.69
C SER A 290 -23.71 -11.21 -18.59
N ASN A 291 -24.28 -10.65 -17.52
CA ASN A 291 -24.38 -9.20 -17.29
C ASN A 291 -23.29 -8.68 -16.34
N VAL A 292 -22.32 -9.53 -15.91
CA VAL A 292 -21.26 -9.16 -14.98
C VAL A 292 -19.91 -9.15 -15.70
N ASN A 293 -19.23 -7.99 -15.70
CA ASN A 293 -17.86 -7.88 -16.12
C ASN A 293 -16.94 -7.93 -14.90
N VAL A 294 -15.96 -8.81 -14.88
CA VAL A 294 -14.97 -8.93 -13.79
C VAL A 294 -13.61 -8.50 -14.30
N TYR A 295 -12.93 -7.62 -13.56
CA TYR A 295 -11.66 -7.01 -13.95
C TYR A 295 -10.48 -7.65 -13.21
N GLY A 296 -9.39 -7.89 -13.92
CA GLY A 296 -8.15 -8.45 -13.40
C GLY A 296 -7.74 -9.78 -14.03
N ASP A 297 -6.57 -10.26 -13.62
CA ASP A 297 -6.04 -11.58 -14.04
C ASP A 297 -6.19 -12.59 -12.89
N PHE A 298 -7.14 -13.50 -13.05
CA PHE A 298 -7.44 -14.56 -12.06
C PHE A 298 -6.58 -15.82 -12.23
N LYS A 299 -5.60 -15.78 -13.15
CA LYS A 299 -4.61 -16.86 -13.33
C LYS A 299 -3.26 -16.55 -12.69
N GLY A 300 -3.00 -15.26 -12.41
CA GLY A 300 -1.78 -14.78 -11.78
C GLY A 300 -1.89 -14.66 -10.26
N ALA A 301 -0.79 -14.27 -9.61
CA ALA A 301 -0.78 -13.90 -8.19
C ALA A 301 -1.68 -12.70 -7.92
N ARG A 302 -2.42 -12.73 -6.81
CA ARG A 302 -3.40 -11.70 -6.49
C ARG A 302 -3.61 -11.50 -4.99
N THR A 303 -4.14 -10.33 -4.65
CA THR A 303 -4.66 -10.03 -3.31
C THR A 303 -6.15 -10.35 -3.21
N GLY A 304 -6.76 -10.11 -2.06
CA GLY A 304 -8.20 -10.29 -1.79
C GLY A 304 -9.15 -9.33 -2.55
N VAL A 305 -8.68 -8.63 -3.59
CA VAL A 305 -9.46 -7.60 -4.32
C VAL A 305 -10.11 -8.16 -5.57
N VAL A 306 -11.41 -7.86 -5.77
CA VAL A 306 -12.17 -8.16 -6.99
C VAL A 306 -13.00 -6.94 -7.36
N SER A 307 -12.86 -6.44 -8.58
CA SER A 307 -13.68 -5.35 -9.11
C SER A 307 -14.60 -5.84 -10.21
N ILE A 308 -15.83 -5.37 -10.20
CA ILE A 308 -16.87 -5.76 -11.18
C ILE A 308 -17.65 -4.55 -11.66
N ASN A 309 -18.35 -4.73 -12.79
CA ASN A 309 -19.50 -3.92 -13.19
C ASN A 309 -20.65 -4.84 -13.59
N ILE A 310 -21.89 -4.37 -13.38
CA ILE A 310 -23.13 -5.03 -13.80
C ILE A 310 -23.72 -4.20 -14.93
N ALA A 311 -24.02 -4.82 -16.06
CA ALA A 311 -24.59 -4.14 -17.20
C ALA A 311 -25.95 -3.51 -16.86
N GLY A 312 -26.15 -2.25 -17.26
CA GLY A 312 -27.36 -1.52 -16.96
C GLY A 312 -27.34 -0.72 -15.64
N TYR A 313 -26.28 -0.86 -14.84
CA TYR A 313 -26.09 -0.09 -13.60
C TYR A 313 -24.81 0.75 -13.65
N GLU A 314 -24.86 1.93 -13.06
CA GLU A 314 -23.65 2.67 -12.67
C GLU A 314 -23.03 2.01 -11.43
N SER A 315 -21.69 2.12 -11.29
CA SER A 315 -20.99 1.48 -10.16
C SER A 315 -21.48 1.99 -8.80
N GLY A 316 -21.92 3.26 -8.71
CA GLY A 316 -22.54 3.83 -7.51
C GLY A 316 -23.82 3.14 -7.13
N GLU A 317 -24.73 2.96 -8.11
CA GLU A 317 -26.02 2.31 -7.92
C GLU A 317 -25.88 0.87 -7.42
N VAL A 318 -24.93 0.11 -8.00
CA VAL A 318 -24.65 -1.26 -7.52
C VAL A 318 -24.18 -1.26 -6.06
N ALA A 319 -23.30 -0.33 -5.67
CA ALA A 319 -22.82 -0.25 -4.28
C ALA A 319 -23.95 0.13 -3.31
N ASP A 320 -24.83 1.05 -3.71
CA ASP A 320 -26.01 1.46 -2.93
C ASP A 320 -26.99 0.31 -2.77
N GLU A 321 -27.34 -0.41 -3.85
CA GLU A 321 -28.22 -1.60 -3.82
C GLU A 321 -27.62 -2.73 -2.94
N LEU A 322 -26.31 -2.97 -3.03
CA LEU A 322 -25.64 -3.94 -2.16
C LEU A 322 -25.75 -3.56 -0.68
N MET A 323 -25.62 -2.28 -0.37
CA MET A 323 -25.74 -1.80 1.02
C MET A 323 -27.19 -1.82 1.50
N ASP A 324 -28.13 -1.27 0.72
CA ASP A 324 -29.51 -1.06 1.16
C ASP A 324 -30.30 -2.37 1.28
N ARG A 325 -30.10 -3.30 0.34
CA ARG A 325 -30.87 -4.56 0.27
C ARG A 325 -30.20 -5.73 0.96
N PHE A 326 -28.87 -5.75 0.99
CA PHE A 326 -28.09 -6.92 1.47
C PHE A 326 -27.16 -6.61 2.63
N GLU A 327 -27.08 -5.35 3.09
CA GLU A 327 -26.16 -4.88 4.12
C GLU A 327 -24.68 -5.22 3.82
N ILE A 328 -24.27 -5.13 2.53
CA ILE A 328 -22.92 -5.41 2.07
C ILE A 328 -22.22 -4.09 1.74
N ALA A 329 -21.19 -3.74 2.52
CA ALA A 329 -20.37 -2.56 2.31
C ALA A 329 -19.26 -2.85 1.29
N THR A 330 -19.34 -2.18 0.13
CA THR A 330 -18.34 -2.20 -0.95
C THR A 330 -17.91 -0.78 -1.28
N ARG A 331 -17.03 -0.61 -2.25
CA ARG A 331 -16.64 0.73 -2.73
C ARG A 331 -16.80 0.83 -4.23
N SER A 332 -17.46 1.90 -4.70
CA SER A 332 -17.63 2.22 -6.12
C SER A 332 -16.69 3.33 -6.59
N GLY A 333 -16.60 3.50 -7.91
CA GLY A 333 -15.93 4.62 -8.59
C GLY A 333 -14.51 4.33 -9.08
N ALA A 334 -13.69 5.38 -9.15
CA ALA A 334 -12.36 5.33 -9.79
C ALA A 334 -11.20 4.88 -8.86
N HIS A 335 -11.45 4.60 -7.58
CA HIS A 335 -10.49 4.06 -6.62
C HIS A 335 -9.12 4.78 -6.56
N CYS A 336 -9.07 6.06 -6.94
CA CYS A 336 -7.85 6.84 -7.06
C CYS A 336 -6.79 6.22 -8.02
N ALA A 337 -7.21 5.51 -9.06
CA ALA A 337 -6.33 4.87 -10.04
C ALA A 337 -6.80 5.18 -11.49
N PRO A 338 -6.71 6.47 -11.93
CA PRO A 338 -7.34 6.92 -13.17
C PRO A 338 -6.80 6.25 -14.44
N LEU A 339 -5.50 5.96 -14.49
CA LEU A 339 -4.89 5.30 -15.64
C LEU A 339 -5.24 3.80 -15.69
N ALA A 340 -5.42 3.16 -14.52
CA ALA A 340 -5.92 1.79 -14.46
C ALA A 340 -7.34 1.69 -15.05
N HIS A 341 -8.23 2.62 -14.72
CA HIS A 341 -9.57 2.68 -15.32
C HIS A 341 -9.53 2.95 -16.83
N ARG A 342 -8.52 3.71 -17.31
CA ARG A 342 -8.31 3.87 -18.77
C ARG A 342 -7.92 2.55 -19.43
N ALA A 343 -6.98 1.81 -18.86
CA ALA A 343 -6.54 0.52 -19.39
C ALA A 343 -7.68 -0.53 -19.36
N LEU A 344 -8.52 -0.50 -18.33
CA LEU A 344 -9.66 -1.41 -18.16
C LEU A 344 -10.92 -0.99 -18.94
N GLY A 345 -10.94 0.20 -19.56
CA GLY A 345 -12.10 0.71 -20.29
C GLY A 345 -13.27 1.14 -19.39
N THR A 346 -12.99 1.54 -18.15
CA THR A 346 -13.99 1.87 -17.11
C THR A 346 -13.92 3.32 -16.62
N VAL A 347 -13.42 4.23 -17.45
CA VAL A 347 -13.26 5.66 -17.08
C VAL A 347 -14.59 6.29 -16.70
N ASP A 348 -15.62 6.02 -17.49
CA ASP A 348 -16.93 6.65 -17.32
C ASP A 348 -17.77 5.97 -16.23
N THR A 349 -17.67 4.65 -16.09
CA THR A 349 -18.49 3.84 -15.15
C THR A 349 -17.84 3.64 -13.80
N GLY A 350 -16.51 3.77 -13.68
CA GLY A 350 -15.78 3.26 -12.52
C GLY A 350 -15.92 1.74 -12.41
N ALA A 351 -15.80 1.22 -11.20
CA ALA A 351 -16.06 -0.19 -10.89
C ALA A 351 -16.57 -0.33 -9.44
N VAL A 352 -17.24 -1.40 -9.13
CA VAL A 352 -17.56 -1.81 -7.75
C VAL A 352 -16.50 -2.77 -7.29
N ARG A 353 -15.82 -2.43 -6.20
CA ARG A 353 -14.72 -3.20 -5.64
C ARG A 353 -15.15 -3.92 -4.38
N PHE A 354 -15.00 -5.22 -4.39
CA PHE A 354 -15.03 -6.10 -3.23
C PHE A 354 -13.59 -6.34 -2.76
N SER A 355 -13.35 -6.32 -1.48
CA SER A 355 -12.04 -6.64 -0.93
C SER A 355 -12.16 -7.43 0.37
N PHE A 356 -11.72 -8.67 0.29
CA PHE A 356 -11.70 -9.62 1.38
C PHE A 356 -10.44 -9.44 2.23
N SER A 357 -10.56 -9.72 3.52
CA SER A 357 -9.47 -9.68 4.48
C SER A 357 -9.39 -10.99 5.26
N TYR A 358 -8.38 -11.11 6.10
CA TYR A 358 -8.19 -12.25 7.01
C TYR A 358 -9.43 -12.65 7.80
N PHE A 359 -10.30 -11.69 8.15
CA PHE A 359 -11.49 -11.92 8.99
C PHE A 359 -12.72 -12.35 8.19
N ASN A 360 -12.69 -12.29 6.87
CA ASN A 360 -13.79 -12.75 6.04
C ASN A 360 -13.79 -14.27 5.89
N THR A 361 -14.95 -14.83 5.58
CA THR A 361 -15.22 -16.28 5.50
C THR A 361 -15.79 -16.67 4.13
N MET A 362 -15.86 -17.97 3.85
CA MET A 362 -16.56 -18.49 2.66
C MET A 362 -18.06 -18.19 2.67
N GLU A 363 -18.71 -18.09 3.85
CA GLU A 363 -20.11 -17.67 3.98
C GLU A 363 -20.29 -16.22 3.52
N ASP A 364 -19.30 -15.34 3.80
CA ASP A 364 -19.29 -13.97 3.30
C ASP A 364 -19.22 -13.93 1.77
N VAL A 365 -18.37 -14.80 1.18
CA VAL A 365 -18.26 -14.96 -0.28
C VAL A 365 -19.60 -15.40 -0.89
N ASP A 366 -20.24 -16.43 -0.32
CA ASP A 366 -21.50 -16.96 -0.81
C ASP A 366 -22.61 -15.90 -0.72
N THR A 367 -22.61 -15.11 0.34
CA THR A 367 -23.55 -14.00 0.55
C THR A 367 -23.36 -12.91 -0.50
N ALA A 368 -22.12 -12.49 -0.72
CA ALA A 368 -21.79 -11.46 -1.72
C ALA A 368 -22.11 -11.94 -3.15
N ALA A 369 -21.74 -13.16 -3.50
CA ALA A 369 -22.02 -13.73 -4.83
C ALA A 369 -23.51 -13.88 -5.11
N ARG A 370 -24.29 -14.25 -4.09
CA ARG A 370 -25.77 -14.32 -4.20
C ARG A 370 -26.36 -12.94 -4.46
N ALA A 371 -25.91 -11.90 -3.75
CA ALA A 371 -26.37 -10.53 -3.95
C ALA A 371 -26.08 -10.05 -5.37
N VAL A 372 -24.82 -10.23 -5.85
CA VAL A 372 -24.43 -9.90 -7.23
C VAL A 372 -25.29 -10.64 -8.25
N ARG A 373 -25.58 -11.93 -8.04
CA ARG A 373 -26.43 -12.71 -8.95
C ARG A 373 -27.84 -12.16 -9.03
N ILE A 374 -28.43 -11.73 -7.91
CA ILE A 374 -29.77 -11.13 -7.88
C ILE A 374 -29.76 -9.85 -8.70
N LEU A 375 -28.83 -8.91 -8.42
CA LEU A 375 -28.74 -7.65 -9.17
C LEU A 375 -28.46 -7.85 -10.66
N ALA A 376 -27.68 -8.87 -11.04
CA ALA A 376 -27.36 -9.16 -12.44
C ALA A 376 -28.53 -9.77 -13.23
N THR A 377 -29.60 -10.22 -12.56
CA THR A 377 -30.80 -10.84 -13.18
C THR A 377 -32.01 -9.94 -13.19
N GLU A 378 -31.98 -8.79 -12.57
CA GLU A 378 -33.02 -7.75 -12.59
C GLU A 378 -32.84 -6.80 -13.79
#